data_d07c832557d7c4a8cba76f7ad5e1c5c7
#
_entry.id   d07c832557d7c4a8cba76f7ad5e1c5c7
#
_cell.length_a   1.000
_cell.length_b   1.000
_cell.length_c   1.000
_cell.angle_alpha   90.00
_cell.angle_beta   90.00
_cell.angle_gamma   90.00
#
_symmetry.space_group_name_H-M   'P 1'
#
loop_
_entity.id
_entity.type
_entity.pdbx_description
1 polymer ?
#
loop_
_entity_poly.entity_id
_entity_poly.type
_entity_poly.pdbx_seq_one_letter_code
_entity_poly.pdbx_strand_id
1 'polypeptide(L)'
;MKRNVEKYDYQVLNDAKNILMEIDMPKELYNPRCVMIFCACAQMIDGKSWRHISEEYMSVHDIIKYVNEVFPNKAGLDKKGYQENSRETFRDETLKRWVSAAIIESKAGLAANDRNNGYRFTSAFAALIRTYGSDQWEDSLSAFMETY
;
A
#
# COMPACT_ATOMS: atom_id res chain seq x y z
N MET A 1 -29.02 0.96 9.77
CA MET A 1 -28.14 1.66 10.67
C MET A 1 -26.71 1.71 10.10
N LYS A 2 -26.16 2.86 10.17
CA LYS A 2 -24.85 3.02 9.61
C LYS A 2 -23.78 2.45 10.54
N ARG A 3 -22.97 1.59 10.02
CA ARG A 3 -21.91 1.03 10.80
C ARG A 3 -20.78 2.04 11.02
N ASN A 4 -20.28 2.05 12.21
CA ASN A 4 -19.17 2.90 12.57
C ASN A 4 -17.91 2.41 11.90
N VAL A 5 -17.58 3.00 10.78
CA VAL A 5 -16.37 2.63 10.07
C VAL A 5 -15.28 3.60 10.47
N GLU A 6 -14.21 3.05 11.02
CA GLU A 6 -13.09 3.85 11.43
C GLU A 6 -12.46 4.51 10.22
N LYS A 7 -12.27 5.80 10.29
CA LYS A 7 -11.64 6.55 9.23
C LYS A 7 -10.34 7.16 9.72
N TYR A 8 -9.41 7.27 8.81
CA TYR A 8 -8.15 7.92 9.10
C TYR A 8 -8.28 9.42 8.86
N ASP A 9 -7.40 10.18 9.50
CA ASP A 9 -7.37 11.63 9.31
C ASP A 9 -6.86 12.01 7.92
N TYR A 10 -6.12 11.12 7.29
CA TYR A 10 -5.58 11.35 5.95
C TYR A 10 -6.50 10.71 4.93
N GLN A 11 -6.97 11.50 3.97
CA GLN A 11 -7.87 10.96 2.95
C GLN A 11 -7.18 9.87 2.13
N VAL A 12 -5.88 10.04 1.88
CA VAL A 12 -5.15 9.05 1.09
C VAL A 12 -5.13 7.68 1.77
N LEU A 13 -5.14 7.65 3.11
CA LEU A 13 -5.20 6.38 3.82
C LEU A 13 -6.57 5.73 3.68
N ASN A 14 -7.63 6.54 3.70
CA ASN A 14 -8.98 6.02 3.48
C ASN A 14 -9.12 5.45 2.08
N ASP A 15 -8.55 6.13 1.09
CA ASP A 15 -8.57 5.64 -0.29
C ASP A 15 -7.82 4.32 -0.42
N ALA A 16 -6.64 4.24 0.18
CA ALA A 16 -5.84 3.01 0.15
C ALA A 16 -6.61 1.85 0.76
N LYS A 17 -7.28 2.09 1.89
CA LYS A 17 -8.06 1.05 2.53
C LYS A 17 -9.19 0.58 1.62
N ASN A 18 -9.88 1.52 0.97
CA ASN A 18 -10.96 1.17 0.05
C ASN A 18 -10.46 0.34 -1.12
N ILE A 19 -9.33 0.72 -1.69
CA ILE A 19 -8.76 -0.03 -2.81
C ILE A 19 -8.46 -1.47 -2.38
N LEU A 20 -7.81 -1.63 -1.24
CA LEU A 20 -7.46 -2.97 -0.76
C LEU A 20 -8.70 -3.81 -0.45
N MET A 21 -9.73 -3.18 0.10
CA MET A 21 -10.98 -3.89 0.36
C MET A 21 -11.68 -4.31 -0.93
N GLU A 22 -11.66 -3.46 -1.94
CA GLU A 22 -12.37 -3.75 -3.18
C GLU A 22 -11.69 -4.81 -4.02
N ILE A 23 -10.39 -5.06 -3.80
CA ILE A 23 -9.70 -6.17 -4.45
C ILE A 23 -9.71 -7.42 -3.57
N ASP A 24 -10.57 -7.42 -2.55
CA ASP A 24 -10.79 -8.57 -1.67
C ASP A 24 -9.58 -9.01 -0.86
N MET A 25 -8.74 -8.07 -0.45
CA MET A 25 -7.66 -8.42 0.47
C MET A 25 -8.25 -8.82 1.81
N PRO A 26 -7.65 -9.80 2.49
CA PRO A 26 -8.10 -10.14 3.83
C PRO A 26 -7.82 -9.01 4.80
N LYS A 27 -8.55 -9.01 5.90
CA LYS A 27 -8.51 -7.93 6.87
C LYS A 27 -7.10 -7.62 7.36
N GLU A 28 -6.29 -8.64 7.55
CA GLU A 28 -4.92 -8.44 8.04
C GLU A 28 -4.01 -7.78 7.01
N LEU A 29 -4.49 -7.59 5.79
CA LEU A 29 -3.72 -6.90 4.75
C LEU A 29 -4.28 -5.53 4.41
N TYR A 30 -5.21 -5.01 5.22
CA TYR A 30 -5.58 -3.61 5.10
C TYR A 30 -5.73 -2.94 6.47
N ASN A 31 -4.96 -3.41 7.46
CA ASN A 31 -4.90 -2.75 8.77
C ASN A 31 -4.12 -1.44 8.64
N PRO A 32 -4.05 -0.61 9.70
CA PRO A 32 -3.38 0.69 9.59
C PRO A 32 -1.96 0.62 9.04
N ARG A 33 -1.17 -0.36 9.48
CA ARG A 33 0.18 -0.50 8.96
C ARG A 33 0.17 -0.75 7.46
N CYS A 34 -0.70 -1.63 7.01
CA CYS A 34 -0.76 -2.00 5.60
C CYS A 34 -1.16 -0.83 4.71
N VAL A 35 -2.16 -0.04 5.13
CA VAL A 35 -2.59 1.08 4.29
C VAL A 35 -1.50 2.14 4.19
N MET A 36 -0.71 2.33 5.25
CA MET A 36 0.41 3.26 5.18
C MET A 36 1.52 2.75 4.27
N ILE A 37 1.79 1.44 4.32
CA ILE A 37 2.76 0.82 3.41
C ILE A 37 2.30 0.96 1.97
N PHE A 38 1.00 0.79 1.73
CA PHE A 38 0.42 0.93 0.40
C PHE A 38 0.68 2.34 -0.14
N CYS A 39 0.43 3.35 0.68
CA CYS A 39 0.67 4.73 0.28
C CYS A 39 2.16 4.99 0.05
N ALA A 40 3.03 4.35 0.84
CA ALA A 40 4.46 4.50 0.63
C ALA A 40 4.89 3.93 -0.71
N CYS A 41 4.40 2.74 -1.05
CA CYS A 41 4.73 2.12 -2.34
C CYS A 41 4.26 2.99 -3.50
N ALA A 42 3.12 3.63 -3.34
CA ALA A 42 2.56 4.52 -4.37
C ALA A 42 3.18 5.92 -4.31
N GLN A 43 3.88 6.24 -3.24
CA GLN A 43 4.40 7.57 -2.93
C GLN A 43 3.28 8.60 -2.93
N MET A 44 2.16 8.23 -2.32
CA MET A 44 0.98 9.08 -2.26
C MET A 44 0.94 9.90 -0.99
N ILE A 45 0.48 11.13 -1.12
CA ILE A 45 0.20 12.01 0.00
C ILE A 45 -1.17 12.66 -0.27
N ASP A 46 -1.75 13.25 0.77
CA ASP A 46 -3.03 13.94 0.60
C ASP A 46 -2.90 15.03 -0.45
N GLY A 47 -3.89 15.11 -1.31
CA GLY A 47 -3.92 16.09 -2.37
C GLY A 47 -3.36 15.61 -3.69
N LYS A 48 -2.66 14.49 -3.69
CA LYS A 48 -2.10 13.93 -4.92
C LYS A 48 -3.12 12.98 -5.55
N SER A 49 -3.21 13.01 -6.87
CA SER A 49 -4.13 12.12 -7.59
C SER A 49 -3.53 10.73 -7.74
N TRP A 50 -4.38 9.70 -7.61
CA TRP A 50 -3.93 8.32 -7.81
C TRP A 50 -3.44 8.06 -9.24
N ARG A 51 -3.72 8.96 -10.16
CA ARG A 51 -3.19 8.85 -11.52
C ARG A 51 -1.67 9.00 -11.57
N HIS A 52 -1.09 9.57 -10.52
CA HIS A 52 0.33 9.90 -10.50
C HIS A 52 1.13 9.05 -9.53
N ILE A 53 0.68 7.82 -9.30
CA ILE A 53 1.40 6.92 -8.40
C ILE A 53 2.77 6.58 -8.97
N SER A 54 3.67 6.24 -8.06
CA SER A 54 5.01 5.82 -8.43
C SER A 54 5.04 4.33 -8.78
N GLU A 55 5.92 3.97 -9.71
CA GLU A 55 6.22 2.57 -9.99
C GLU A 55 7.68 2.26 -9.71
N GLU A 56 8.34 3.10 -8.95
CA GLU A 56 9.74 2.89 -8.62
C GLU A 56 9.88 1.99 -7.40
N TYR A 57 10.93 1.20 -7.39
CA TYR A 57 11.20 0.34 -6.25
C TYR A 57 11.50 1.16 -5.01
N MET A 58 10.97 0.72 -3.88
CA MET A 58 11.27 1.29 -2.57
C MET A 58 11.74 0.17 -1.66
N SER A 59 12.86 0.39 -0.98
CA SER A 59 13.35 -0.54 0.01
C SER A 59 12.47 -0.49 1.25
N VAL A 60 12.56 -1.52 2.10
CA VAL A 60 11.82 -1.52 3.35
C VAL A 60 12.21 -0.32 4.21
N HIS A 61 13.51 0.02 4.22
CA HIS A 61 13.99 1.16 4.96
C HIS A 61 13.30 2.45 4.48
N ASP A 62 13.22 2.64 3.16
CA ASP A 62 12.60 3.84 2.61
C ASP A 62 11.10 3.86 2.86
N ILE A 63 10.46 2.71 2.85
CA ILE A 63 9.03 2.61 3.16
C ILE A 63 8.77 3.06 4.60
N ILE A 64 9.56 2.56 5.55
CA ILE A 64 9.42 2.95 6.95
C ILE A 64 9.63 4.46 7.10
N LYS A 65 10.67 4.98 6.46
CA LYS A 65 10.98 6.41 6.51
C LYS A 65 9.81 7.23 5.96
N TYR A 66 9.25 6.80 4.83
CA TYR A 66 8.13 7.50 4.21
C TYR A 66 6.93 7.52 5.15
N VAL A 67 6.59 6.37 5.73
CA VAL A 67 5.45 6.26 6.64
C VAL A 67 5.62 7.21 7.82
N ASN A 68 6.81 7.23 8.40
CA ASN A 68 7.04 8.07 9.58
C ASN A 68 7.03 9.56 9.25
N GLU A 69 7.49 9.94 8.06
CA GLU A 69 7.54 11.34 7.67
C GLU A 69 6.21 11.86 7.17
N VAL A 70 5.47 11.04 6.43
CA VAL A 70 4.23 11.49 5.81
C VAL A 70 3.05 11.36 6.76
N PHE A 71 3.07 10.38 7.65
CA PHE A 71 1.96 10.12 8.56
C PHE A 71 2.39 10.16 10.03
N PRO A 72 2.96 11.28 10.49
CA PRO A 72 3.51 11.32 11.86
C PRO A 72 2.45 11.20 12.95
N ASN A 73 1.21 11.59 12.69
CA ASN A 73 0.14 11.56 13.67
C ASN A 73 -0.92 10.52 13.33
N LYS A 74 -0.49 9.38 12.86
CA LYS A 74 -1.41 8.33 12.46
C LYS A 74 -2.10 7.71 13.65
N ALA A 75 -3.40 7.51 13.50
CA ALA A 75 -4.21 6.95 14.56
C ALA A 75 -3.76 5.54 14.90
N GLY A 76 -3.75 5.23 16.19
CA GLY A 76 -3.48 3.89 16.65
C GLY A 76 -2.02 3.47 16.62
N LEU A 77 -1.13 4.39 16.32
CA LEU A 77 0.29 4.06 16.28
C LEU A 77 1.05 4.81 17.37
N ASP A 78 2.20 4.26 17.71
CA ASP A 78 3.09 4.86 18.66
C ASP A 78 3.51 6.26 18.17
N LYS A 79 3.65 7.18 19.12
CA LYS A 79 4.05 8.53 18.79
C LYS A 79 5.42 8.59 18.12
N LYS A 80 6.26 7.61 18.41
CA LYS A 80 7.60 7.56 17.83
C LYS A 80 7.60 7.04 16.41
N GLY A 81 6.47 6.51 15.96
CA GLY A 81 6.41 5.89 14.66
C GLY A 81 7.06 4.52 14.67
N TYR A 82 7.38 4.03 13.49
CA TYR A 82 8.00 2.72 13.35
C TYR A 82 9.51 2.83 13.44
N GLN A 83 10.11 1.83 14.09
CA GLN A 83 11.56 1.74 14.25
C GLN A 83 12.16 0.84 13.18
N GLU A 84 13.49 0.86 13.07
CA GLU A 84 14.15 -0.02 12.11
C GLU A 84 13.89 -1.50 12.41
N ASN A 85 13.66 -1.85 13.65
CA ASN A 85 13.36 -3.24 13.98
C ASN A 85 11.97 -3.67 13.49
N SER A 86 11.18 -2.75 12.97
CA SER A 86 9.91 -3.09 12.32
C SER A 86 10.09 -3.66 10.92
N ARG A 87 11.31 -3.67 10.39
CA ARG A 87 11.56 -4.12 9.02
C ARG A 87 11.02 -5.52 8.74
N GLU A 88 11.24 -6.44 9.68
CA GLU A 88 10.76 -7.81 9.48
C GLU A 88 9.25 -7.87 9.43
N THR A 89 8.58 -7.10 10.29
CA THR A 89 7.12 -7.07 10.29
C THR A 89 6.60 -6.50 8.98
N PHE A 90 7.16 -5.38 8.51
CA PHE A 90 6.75 -4.78 7.23
C PHE A 90 6.95 -5.78 6.09
N ARG A 91 8.12 -6.42 6.06
CA ARG A 91 8.46 -7.36 5.01
C ARG A 91 7.61 -8.61 5.05
N ASP A 92 7.58 -9.28 6.20
CA ASP A 92 7.04 -10.63 6.30
C ASP A 92 5.52 -10.64 6.41
N GLU A 93 4.93 -9.65 7.07
CA GLU A 93 3.50 -9.65 7.31
C GLU A 93 2.70 -8.83 6.31
N THR A 94 3.36 -8.05 5.47
CA THR A 94 2.67 -7.26 4.47
C THR A 94 3.27 -7.45 3.09
N LEU A 95 4.52 -7.04 2.90
CA LEU A 95 5.11 -6.96 1.57
C LEU A 95 5.20 -8.32 0.88
N LYS A 96 5.71 -9.33 1.58
CA LYS A 96 5.82 -10.67 0.99
C LYS A 96 4.45 -11.24 0.62
N ARG A 97 3.45 -10.95 1.43
CA ARG A 97 2.11 -11.41 1.15
C ARG A 97 1.50 -10.71 -0.06
N TRP A 98 1.81 -9.43 -0.22
CA TRP A 98 1.36 -8.69 -1.41
C TRP A 98 2.10 -9.15 -2.67
N VAL A 99 3.36 -9.56 -2.54
CA VAL A 99 4.07 -10.16 -3.68
C VAL A 99 3.38 -11.44 -4.10
N SER A 100 3.00 -12.28 -3.12
CA SER A 100 2.28 -13.51 -3.41
C SER A 100 0.93 -13.25 -4.07
N ALA A 101 0.31 -12.12 -3.74
CA ALA A 101 -0.97 -11.73 -4.32
C ALA A 101 -0.81 -11.04 -5.67
N ALA A 102 0.42 -10.85 -6.14
CA ALA A 102 0.74 -10.26 -7.44
C ALA A 102 0.35 -8.79 -7.57
N ILE A 103 0.17 -8.08 -6.45
CA ILE A 103 -0.10 -6.64 -6.54
C ILE A 103 1.18 -5.82 -6.47
N ILE A 104 2.24 -6.37 -5.86
CA ILE A 104 3.56 -5.74 -5.92
C ILE A 104 4.57 -6.79 -6.35
N GLU A 105 5.74 -6.33 -6.73
CA GLU A 105 6.85 -7.19 -7.11
C GLU A 105 8.12 -6.69 -6.45
N SER A 106 9.04 -7.64 -6.19
CA SER A 106 10.34 -7.31 -5.65
C SER A 106 11.38 -7.37 -6.77
N LYS A 107 12.57 -6.85 -6.50
CA LYS A 107 13.65 -6.91 -7.50
C LYS A 107 14.06 -8.35 -7.73
N ALA A 108 14.23 -8.69 -9.00
CA ALA A 108 14.60 -10.04 -9.38
C ALA A 108 16.01 -10.37 -8.90
N GLY A 109 16.20 -11.62 -8.47
CA GLY A 109 17.52 -12.10 -8.12
C GLY A 109 18.02 -11.73 -6.74
N LEU A 110 17.24 -11.01 -5.97
CA LEU A 110 17.65 -10.60 -4.62
C LEU A 110 16.85 -11.35 -3.56
N ALA A 111 17.53 -11.70 -2.47
CA ALA A 111 16.85 -12.30 -1.34
C ALA A 111 15.93 -11.27 -0.67
N ALA A 112 14.91 -11.77 0.01
CA ALA A 112 13.92 -10.89 0.64
C ALA A 112 14.55 -9.93 1.64
N ASN A 113 15.60 -10.37 2.34
CA ASN A 113 16.26 -9.53 3.35
C ASN A 113 17.48 -8.78 2.81
N ASP A 114 17.70 -8.80 1.49
CA ASP A 114 18.80 -8.07 0.89
C ASP A 114 18.52 -6.57 1.01
N ARG A 115 19.52 -5.81 1.44
CA ARG A 115 19.35 -4.37 1.64
C ARG A 115 19.08 -3.62 0.34
N ASN A 116 19.49 -4.21 -0.78
CA ASN A 116 19.26 -3.60 -2.09
C ASN A 116 17.93 -3.99 -2.69
N ASN A 117 17.17 -4.87 -2.02
CA ASN A 117 15.87 -5.24 -2.53
C ASN A 117 14.90 -4.08 -2.37
N GLY A 118 13.90 -4.07 -3.24
CA GLY A 118 12.86 -3.07 -3.19
C GLY A 118 11.57 -3.64 -3.71
N TYR A 119 10.50 -2.88 -3.52
CA TYR A 119 9.15 -3.30 -3.87
C TYR A 119 8.47 -2.19 -4.65
N ARG A 120 7.66 -2.57 -5.62
CA ARG A 120 6.85 -1.63 -6.39
C ARG A 120 5.58 -2.33 -6.85
N PHE A 121 4.57 -1.57 -7.22
CA PHE A 121 3.36 -2.16 -7.78
C PHE A 121 3.69 -2.83 -9.10
N THR A 122 3.02 -3.97 -9.34
CA THR A 122 3.11 -4.60 -10.67
C THR A 122 2.44 -3.67 -11.68
N SER A 123 2.83 -3.82 -12.95
CA SER A 123 2.26 -2.96 -14.00
C SER A 123 0.75 -3.08 -14.08
N ALA A 124 0.23 -4.31 -13.95
CA ALA A 124 -1.22 -4.51 -14.02
C ALA A 124 -1.94 -3.83 -12.86
N PHE A 125 -1.41 -3.94 -11.65
CA PHE A 125 -2.04 -3.33 -10.51
C PHE A 125 -1.90 -1.80 -10.54
N ALA A 126 -0.75 -1.30 -10.98
CA ALA A 126 -0.57 0.13 -11.12
C ALA A 126 -1.57 0.73 -12.11
N ALA A 127 -1.79 0.03 -13.22
CA ALA A 127 -2.76 0.49 -14.21
C ALA A 127 -4.16 0.56 -13.61
N LEU A 128 -4.51 -0.41 -12.78
CA LEU A 128 -5.81 -0.41 -12.09
C LEU A 128 -5.91 0.78 -11.16
N ILE A 129 -4.91 0.97 -10.30
CA ILE A 129 -4.96 2.03 -9.30
C ILE A 129 -5.09 3.40 -9.93
N ARG A 130 -4.48 3.61 -11.10
CA ARG A 130 -4.55 4.91 -11.75
C ARG A 130 -5.96 5.29 -12.17
N THR A 131 -6.88 4.34 -12.21
CA THR A 131 -8.28 4.63 -12.53
C THR A 131 -9.12 4.94 -11.30
N TYR A 132 -8.54 4.80 -10.11
CA TYR A 132 -9.30 5.01 -8.88
C TYR A 132 -9.79 6.45 -8.80
N GLY A 133 -11.08 6.60 -8.51
CA GLY A 133 -11.71 7.90 -8.46
C GLY A 133 -12.22 8.42 -9.81
N SER A 134 -12.08 7.62 -10.86
CA SER A 134 -12.57 7.99 -12.18
C SER A 134 -13.73 7.08 -12.57
N ASP A 135 -14.39 7.44 -13.68
CA ASP A 135 -15.50 6.63 -14.20
C ASP A 135 -15.07 5.25 -14.64
N GLN A 136 -13.79 5.05 -14.84
CA GLN A 136 -13.26 3.77 -15.34
C GLN A 136 -12.97 2.76 -14.25
N TRP A 137 -13.04 3.19 -12.99
CA TRP A 137 -12.62 2.32 -11.88
C TRP A 137 -13.41 1.00 -11.84
N GLU A 138 -14.74 1.07 -11.96
CA GLU A 138 -15.57 -0.11 -11.83
C GLU A 138 -15.26 -1.16 -12.91
N ASP A 139 -15.15 -0.69 -14.15
CA ASP A 139 -14.85 -1.60 -15.25
C ASP A 139 -13.44 -2.15 -15.15
N SER A 140 -12.49 -1.30 -14.78
CA SER A 140 -11.11 -1.72 -14.62
C SER A 140 -10.96 -2.72 -13.49
N LEU A 141 -11.68 -2.48 -12.40
CA LEU A 141 -11.66 -3.39 -11.25
C LEU A 141 -12.23 -4.75 -11.63
N SER A 142 -13.37 -4.77 -12.32
CA SER A 142 -13.96 -6.04 -12.76
C SER A 142 -13.01 -6.82 -13.64
N ALA A 143 -12.37 -6.15 -14.60
CA ALA A 143 -11.43 -6.82 -15.49
C ALA A 143 -10.23 -7.36 -14.72
N PHE A 144 -9.74 -6.59 -13.77
CA PHE A 144 -8.60 -7.03 -12.96
C PHE A 144 -8.96 -8.27 -12.13
N MET A 145 -10.13 -8.24 -11.49
CA MET A 145 -10.54 -9.33 -10.62
C MET A 145 -10.81 -10.62 -11.40
N GLU A 146 -11.22 -10.52 -12.67
CA GLU A 146 -11.40 -11.70 -13.50
C GLU A 146 -10.07 -12.36 -13.83
N THR A 147 -9.00 -11.57 -13.93
CA THR A 147 -7.69 -12.09 -14.27
C THR A 147 -6.95 -12.60 -13.04
N TYR A 148 -7.11 -11.94 -11.93
CA TYR A 148 -6.42 -12.24 -10.69
C TYR A 148 -7.40 -12.59 -9.59
#